data_977f63d767919591267ae93184449657
#
_entry.id   977f63d767919591267ae93184449657
#
_cell.length_a   1.000
_cell.length_b   1.000
_cell.length_c   1.000
_cell.angle_alpha   90.00
_cell.angle_beta   90.00
_cell.angle_gamma   90.00
#
_symmetry.space_group_name_H-M   'P 1'
#
loop_
_entity.id
_entity.type
_entity.pdbx_description
1 polymer ?
#
loop_
_entity_poly.entity_id
_entity_poly.type
_entity_poly.pdbx_seq_one_letter_code
_entity_poly.pdbx_strand_id
1 'polypeptide(L)'
;MTGKSTFLAAAAFGVVLATTLPAAHAQSAPARVVTRDELRACLASGDSIRARQQDLDQRNKRAAEDLAAMRAEAAELAEEKKRLEDHPEQPRARFERRLLAYNAKLPAEKANAEAFKADLDAFNTALAQHNATCGHIAASTADREAVQKEREAKAQAR
;
A
#
# COMPACT_ATOMS: atom_id res chain seq x y z
N MET A 1 43.34 7.90 53.74
CA MET A 1 43.88 9.08 53.02
C MET A 1 42.74 9.69 52.27
N THR A 2 42.29 10.80 52.75
CA THR A 2 41.07 11.52 52.40
C THR A 2 41.36 12.50 51.25
N GLY A 3 40.68 12.35 50.11
CA GLY A 3 40.72 13.31 49.00
C GLY A 3 39.35 13.95 48.83
N LYS A 4 39.21 15.18 49.33
CA LYS A 4 38.04 16.04 49.09
C LYS A 4 38.17 16.69 47.71
N SER A 5 37.23 16.43 46.81
CA SER A 5 37.09 17.17 45.56
C SER A 5 35.88 18.10 45.61
N THR A 6 36.20 19.35 45.48
CA THR A 6 35.33 20.54 45.52
C THR A 6 34.52 20.62 44.20
N PHE A 7 33.18 20.63 44.28
CA PHE A 7 32.32 20.89 43.13
C PHE A 7 32.18 22.41 42.92
N LEU A 8 32.66 22.88 41.76
CA LEU A 8 32.36 24.22 41.24
C LEU A 8 31.05 24.14 40.46
N ALA A 9 30.04 24.83 40.93
CA ALA A 9 28.76 25.02 40.25
C ALA A 9 28.92 26.17 39.24
N ALA A 10 28.89 25.84 37.96
CA ALA A 10 28.76 26.82 36.87
C ALA A 10 27.28 26.95 36.48
N ALA A 11 26.66 28.08 36.82
CA ALA A 11 25.34 28.45 36.44
C ALA A 11 25.38 28.95 34.98
N ALA A 12 24.90 28.13 34.01
CA ALA A 12 24.70 28.54 32.65
C ALA A 12 23.26 29.09 32.47
N PHE A 13 23.15 30.41 32.29
CA PHE A 13 21.92 31.09 31.86
C PHE A 13 21.62 30.70 30.41
N GLY A 14 20.69 29.79 30.23
CA GLY A 14 20.16 29.43 28.91
C GLY A 14 19.11 30.46 28.47
N VAL A 15 19.47 31.31 27.51
CA VAL A 15 18.52 32.15 26.76
C VAL A 15 17.70 31.27 25.83
N VAL A 16 16.43 30.99 26.18
CA VAL A 16 15.46 30.32 25.30
C VAL A 16 15.00 31.34 24.28
N LEU A 17 15.58 31.30 23.08
CA LEU A 17 15.01 31.97 21.90
C LEU A 17 13.77 31.19 21.45
N ALA A 18 12.60 31.69 21.82
CA ALA A 18 11.34 31.22 21.28
C ALA A 18 11.25 31.64 19.80
N THR A 19 11.67 30.76 18.88
CA THR A 19 11.41 30.92 17.44
C THR A 19 9.95 30.62 17.20
N THR A 20 9.09 31.64 17.11
CA THR A 20 7.73 31.52 16.60
C THR A 20 7.81 31.19 15.10
N LEU A 21 7.69 29.91 14.74
CA LEU A 21 7.48 29.50 13.35
C LEU A 21 6.12 30.07 12.91
N PRO A 22 6.08 30.88 11.82
CA PRO A 22 4.80 31.28 11.25
C PRO A 22 4.08 30.01 10.79
N ALA A 23 2.89 29.74 11.33
CA ALA A 23 2.00 28.71 10.81
C ALA A 23 1.68 29.11 9.36
N ALA A 24 2.34 28.45 8.40
CA ALA A 24 1.99 28.57 7.00
C ALA A 24 0.56 28.01 6.86
N HIS A 25 -0.42 28.92 6.86
CA HIS A 25 -1.78 28.57 6.49
C HIS A 25 -1.71 28.16 5.02
N ALA A 26 -1.75 26.84 4.76
CA ALA A 26 -1.95 26.33 3.42
C ALA A 26 -3.30 26.90 2.94
N GLN A 27 -3.22 27.98 2.16
CA GLN A 27 -4.39 28.55 1.50
C GLN A 27 -4.88 27.49 0.53
N SER A 28 -6.00 26.84 0.88
CA SER A 28 -6.69 25.92 -0.01
C SER A 28 -7.01 26.65 -1.29
N ALA A 29 -6.53 26.18 -2.43
CA ALA A 29 -6.86 26.76 -3.72
C ALA A 29 -8.38 26.87 -3.85
N PRO A 30 -8.91 27.96 -4.45
CA PRO A 30 -10.35 28.12 -4.61
C PRO A 30 -10.93 26.96 -5.38
N ALA A 31 -12.07 26.43 -4.90
CA ALA A 31 -12.73 25.30 -5.53
C ALA A 31 -13.19 25.68 -6.96
N ARG A 32 -12.83 24.84 -7.94
CA ARG A 32 -13.27 25.02 -9.33
C ARG A 32 -14.73 24.60 -9.46
N VAL A 33 -15.58 25.52 -9.94
CA VAL A 33 -16.98 25.19 -10.24
C VAL A 33 -17.02 24.28 -11.47
N VAL A 34 -17.73 23.16 -11.35
CA VAL A 34 -17.84 22.14 -12.40
C VAL A 34 -19.26 21.99 -12.91
N THR A 35 -19.40 21.56 -14.16
CA THR A 35 -20.66 21.18 -14.78
C THR A 35 -21.17 19.84 -14.22
N ARG A 36 -22.44 19.52 -14.46
CA ARG A 36 -23.02 18.22 -14.10
C ARG A 36 -22.28 17.04 -14.73
N ASP A 37 -21.81 17.17 -15.98
CA ASP A 37 -21.09 16.11 -16.67
C ASP A 37 -19.69 15.90 -16.09
N GLU A 38 -18.97 16.97 -15.76
CA GLU A 38 -17.70 16.88 -15.04
C GLU A 38 -17.87 16.26 -13.66
N LEU A 39 -18.93 16.60 -12.93
CA LEU A 39 -19.24 15.98 -11.65
C LEU A 39 -19.48 14.47 -11.79
N ARG A 40 -20.26 14.04 -12.81
CA ARG A 40 -20.45 12.60 -13.09
C ARG A 40 -19.11 11.92 -13.38
N ALA A 41 -18.27 12.51 -14.21
CA ALA A 41 -16.97 11.97 -14.57
C ALA A 41 -16.08 11.81 -13.33
N CYS A 42 -16.05 12.82 -12.46
CA CYS A 42 -15.28 12.76 -11.21
C CYS A 42 -15.78 11.66 -10.26
N LEU A 43 -17.09 11.53 -10.10
CA LEU A 43 -17.67 10.48 -9.24
C LEU A 43 -17.41 9.08 -9.82
N ALA A 44 -17.54 8.90 -11.14
CA ALA A 44 -17.24 7.63 -11.80
C ALA A 44 -15.76 7.25 -11.70
N SER A 45 -14.87 8.24 -11.86
CA SER A 45 -13.42 8.05 -11.63
C SER A 45 -13.11 7.64 -10.20
N GLY A 46 -13.72 8.29 -9.20
CA GLY A 46 -13.57 7.94 -7.79
C GLY A 46 -14.05 6.51 -7.48
N ASP A 47 -15.16 6.08 -8.08
CA ASP A 47 -15.65 4.70 -7.94
C ASP A 47 -14.69 3.69 -8.57
N SER A 48 -14.11 4.00 -9.74
CA SER A 48 -13.11 3.16 -10.40
C SER A 48 -11.84 3.02 -9.55
N ILE A 49 -11.37 4.11 -8.95
CA ILE A 49 -10.20 4.11 -8.05
C ILE A 49 -10.49 3.24 -6.82
N ARG A 50 -11.67 3.38 -6.21
CA ARG A 50 -12.07 2.57 -5.06
C ARG A 50 -12.13 1.09 -5.38
N ALA A 51 -12.69 0.72 -6.54
CA ALA A 51 -12.75 -0.67 -7.00
C ALA A 51 -11.34 -1.24 -7.24
N ARG A 52 -10.46 -0.46 -7.87
CA ARG A 52 -9.05 -0.86 -8.07
C ARG A 52 -8.30 -1.03 -6.75
N GLN A 53 -8.51 -0.13 -5.79
CA GLN A 53 -7.90 -0.26 -4.47
C GLN A 53 -8.33 -1.56 -3.80
N GLN A 54 -9.63 -1.87 -3.80
CA GLN A 54 -10.14 -3.13 -3.23
C GLN A 54 -9.53 -4.38 -3.90
N ASP A 55 -9.37 -4.36 -5.23
CA ASP A 55 -8.71 -5.45 -5.95
C ASP A 55 -7.23 -5.59 -5.54
N LEU A 56 -6.49 -4.49 -5.50
CA LEU A 56 -5.09 -4.49 -5.07
C LEU A 56 -4.93 -4.98 -3.62
N ASP A 57 -5.80 -4.56 -2.71
CA ASP A 57 -5.79 -5.02 -1.32
C ASP A 57 -6.04 -6.53 -1.21
N GLN A 58 -7.00 -7.06 -1.99
CA GLN A 58 -7.27 -8.51 -2.03
C GLN A 58 -6.10 -9.30 -2.63
N ARG A 59 -5.49 -8.79 -3.69
CA ARG A 59 -4.32 -9.42 -4.32
C ARG A 59 -3.11 -9.39 -3.41
N ASN A 60 -2.87 -8.28 -2.71
CA ASN A 60 -1.79 -8.16 -1.73
C ASN A 60 -1.96 -9.18 -0.58
N LYS A 61 -3.19 -9.35 -0.09
CA LYS A 61 -3.49 -10.37 0.94
C LYS A 61 -3.19 -11.78 0.45
N ARG A 62 -3.67 -12.14 -0.75
CA ARG A 62 -3.39 -13.47 -1.35
C ARG A 62 -1.89 -13.69 -1.56
N ALA A 63 -1.17 -12.69 -2.10
CA ALA A 63 0.27 -12.78 -2.29
C ALA A 63 1.03 -12.99 -0.97
N ALA A 64 0.58 -12.37 0.13
CA ALA A 64 1.17 -12.58 1.45
C ALA A 64 0.94 -14.01 1.97
N GLU A 65 -0.26 -14.57 1.73
CA GLU A 65 -0.60 -15.96 2.08
C GLU A 65 0.23 -16.96 1.25
N ASP A 66 0.35 -16.75 -0.05
CA ASP A 66 1.14 -17.59 -0.95
C ASP A 66 2.64 -17.55 -0.58
N LEU A 67 3.17 -16.37 -0.29
CA LEU A 67 4.55 -16.21 0.16
C LEU A 67 4.80 -16.92 1.50
N ALA A 68 3.86 -16.88 2.43
CA ALA A 68 3.95 -17.60 3.71
C ALA A 68 3.96 -19.11 3.49
N ALA A 69 3.09 -19.62 2.61
CA ALA A 69 3.06 -21.06 2.25
C ALA A 69 4.36 -21.50 1.56
N MET A 70 4.90 -20.70 0.64
CA MET A 70 6.18 -20.99 -0.01
C MET A 70 7.36 -21.01 0.98
N ARG A 71 7.37 -20.10 1.95
CA ARG A 71 8.41 -20.08 3.00
C ARG A 71 8.33 -21.32 3.88
N ALA A 72 7.13 -21.76 4.23
CA ALA A 72 6.93 -23.00 4.99
C ALA A 72 7.42 -24.22 4.19
N GLU A 73 7.05 -24.32 2.91
CA GLU A 73 7.51 -25.41 2.04
C GLU A 73 9.04 -25.41 1.86
N ALA A 74 9.65 -24.25 1.72
CA ALA A 74 11.11 -24.11 1.65
C ALA A 74 11.79 -24.60 2.95
N ALA A 75 11.23 -24.27 4.11
CA ALA A 75 11.74 -24.75 5.40
C ALA A 75 11.65 -26.27 5.53
N GLU A 76 10.50 -26.86 5.13
CA GLU A 76 10.35 -28.34 5.11
C GLU A 76 11.37 -29.02 4.19
N LEU A 77 11.58 -28.44 2.98
CA LEU A 77 12.57 -28.98 2.04
C LEU A 77 13.99 -28.87 2.60
N ALA A 78 14.32 -27.80 3.32
CA ALA A 78 15.61 -27.65 3.98
C ALA A 78 15.84 -28.72 5.07
N GLU A 79 14.84 -28.99 5.89
CA GLU A 79 14.90 -30.04 6.90
C GLU A 79 14.94 -31.45 6.29
N GLU A 80 14.20 -31.69 5.21
CA GLU A 80 14.25 -32.96 4.48
C GLU A 80 15.64 -33.20 3.85
N LYS A 81 16.23 -32.15 3.26
CA LYS A 81 17.59 -32.18 2.71
C LYS A 81 18.61 -32.58 3.78
N LYS A 82 18.56 -31.93 4.96
CA LYS A 82 19.46 -32.22 6.07
C LYS A 82 19.34 -33.67 6.52
N ARG A 83 18.11 -34.19 6.67
CA ARG A 83 17.91 -35.60 7.03
C ARG A 83 18.50 -36.59 6.02
N LEU A 84 18.40 -36.26 4.71
CA LEU A 84 18.99 -37.09 3.66
C LEU A 84 20.52 -36.96 3.58
N GLU A 85 21.11 -35.91 4.09
CA GLU A 85 22.57 -35.78 4.24
C GLU A 85 23.06 -36.64 5.41
N ASP A 86 22.32 -36.65 6.51
CA ASP A 86 22.63 -37.47 7.69
C ASP A 86 22.37 -38.98 7.44
N HIS A 87 21.48 -39.34 6.50
CA HIS A 87 21.05 -40.71 6.17
C HIS A 87 21.13 -40.96 4.65
N PRO A 88 22.33 -41.11 4.08
CA PRO A 88 22.53 -41.20 2.64
C PRO A 88 21.90 -42.42 1.97
N GLU A 89 21.56 -43.47 2.74
CA GLU A 89 20.88 -44.69 2.30
C GLU A 89 19.38 -44.48 1.98
N GLN A 90 18.78 -43.36 2.42
CA GLN A 90 17.36 -43.11 2.20
C GLN A 90 17.04 -42.71 0.74
N PRO A 91 15.85 -43.09 0.22
CA PRO A 91 15.45 -42.78 -1.14
C PRO A 91 15.24 -41.25 -1.36
N ARG A 92 16.00 -40.66 -2.27
CA ARG A 92 15.98 -39.20 -2.56
C ARG A 92 14.92 -38.78 -3.58
N ALA A 93 14.35 -39.74 -4.33
CA ALA A 93 13.45 -39.45 -5.45
C ALA A 93 12.20 -38.62 -5.06
N ARG A 94 11.70 -38.74 -3.81
CA ARG A 94 10.58 -37.92 -3.32
C ARG A 94 11.02 -36.46 -3.10
N PHE A 95 12.13 -36.26 -2.46
CA PHE A 95 12.72 -34.95 -2.23
C PHE A 95 12.99 -34.21 -3.54
N GLU A 96 13.63 -34.89 -4.50
CA GLU A 96 13.94 -34.31 -5.83
C GLU A 96 12.66 -33.86 -6.56
N ARG A 97 11.60 -34.66 -6.53
CA ARG A 97 10.30 -34.26 -7.12
C ARG A 97 9.71 -33.05 -6.42
N ARG A 98 9.75 -32.98 -5.08
CA ARG A 98 9.25 -31.82 -4.31
C ARG A 98 10.06 -30.58 -4.60
N LEU A 99 11.38 -30.69 -4.65
CA LEU A 99 12.29 -29.58 -4.96
C LEU A 99 12.04 -29.04 -6.39
N LEU A 100 11.86 -29.95 -7.36
CA LEU A 100 11.53 -29.56 -8.74
C LEU A 100 10.19 -28.82 -8.81
N ALA A 101 9.17 -29.33 -8.12
CA ALA A 101 7.84 -28.70 -8.05
C ALA A 101 7.90 -27.32 -7.37
N TYR A 102 8.66 -27.18 -6.30
CA TYR A 102 8.90 -25.89 -5.64
C TYR A 102 9.58 -24.89 -6.56
N ASN A 103 10.67 -25.29 -7.21
CA ASN A 103 11.42 -24.43 -8.12
C ASN A 103 10.56 -24.00 -9.34
N ALA A 104 9.63 -24.84 -9.80
CA ALA A 104 8.73 -24.50 -10.89
C ALA A 104 7.72 -23.37 -10.55
N LYS A 105 7.45 -23.13 -9.26
CA LYS A 105 6.58 -22.03 -8.79
C LYS A 105 7.27 -20.67 -8.85
N LEU A 106 8.59 -20.61 -8.63
CA LEU A 106 9.34 -19.35 -8.47
C LEU A 106 9.20 -18.36 -9.63
N PRO A 107 9.27 -18.80 -10.93
CA PRO A 107 9.09 -17.87 -12.04
C PRO A 107 7.69 -17.25 -12.09
N ALA A 108 6.65 -18.02 -11.77
CA ALA A 108 5.28 -17.53 -11.74
C ALA A 108 5.08 -16.50 -10.64
N GLU A 109 5.60 -16.75 -9.45
CA GLU A 109 5.54 -15.79 -8.33
C GLU A 109 6.29 -14.51 -8.62
N LYS A 110 7.45 -14.59 -9.28
CA LYS A 110 8.18 -13.42 -9.73
C LYS A 110 7.35 -12.61 -10.73
N ALA A 111 6.75 -13.26 -11.72
CA ALA A 111 5.90 -12.59 -12.71
C ALA A 111 4.66 -11.94 -12.07
N ASN A 112 4.02 -12.60 -11.09
CA ASN A 112 2.91 -12.05 -10.31
C ASN A 112 3.31 -10.79 -9.55
N ALA A 113 4.50 -10.80 -8.91
CA ALA A 113 5.01 -9.64 -8.18
C ALA A 113 5.31 -8.45 -9.11
N GLU A 114 5.88 -8.70 -10.29
CA GLU A 114 6.12 -7.67 -11.30
C GLU A 114 4.82 -7.08 -11.84
N ALA A 115 3.83 -7.92 -12.14
CA ALA A 115 2.51 -7.48 -12.57
C ALA A 115 1.80 -6.65 -11.48
N PHE A 116 1.84 -7.09 -10.23
CA PHE A 116 1.27 -6.35 -9.10
C PHE A 116 1.91 -4.97 -8.96
N LYS A 117 3.24 -4.88 -9.08
CA LYS A 117 3.97 -3.60 -9.04
C LYS A 117 3.51 -2.66 -10.16
N ALA A 118 3.38 -3.16 -11.40
CA ALA A 118 2.91 -2.36 -12.53
C ALA A 118 1.48 -1.83 -12.32
N ASP A 119 0.58 -2.67 -11.77
CA ASP A 119 -0.79 -2.28 -11.44
C ASP A 119 -0.86 -1.23 -10.32
N LEU A 120 0.02 -1.34 -9.32
CA LEU A 120 0.16 -0.34 -8.25
C LEU A 120 0.65 1.01 -8.78
N ASP A 121 1.63 1.02 -9.67
CA ASP A 121 2.13 2.23 -10.33
C ASP A 121 1.02 2.89 -11.18
N ALA A 122 0.25 2.09 -11.92
CA ALA A 122 -0.90 2.55 -12.70
C ALA A 122 -2.04 3.09 -11.81
N PHE A 123 -2.28 2.47 -10.65
CA PHE A 123 -3.24 2.96 -9.65
C PHE A 123 -2.81 4.30 -9.08
N ASN A 124 -1.55 4.45 -8.67
CA ASN A 124 -1.02 5.70 -8.13
C ASN A 124 -1.11 6.84 -9.15
N THR A 125 -0.83 6.56 -10.42
CA THR A 125 -0.98 7.52 -11.51
C THR A 125 -2.44 7.96 -11.68
N ALA A 126 -3.37 7.01 -11.70
CA ALA A 126 -4.80 7.30 -11.82
C ALA A 126 -5.33 8.09 -10.62
N LEU A 127 -4.88 7.77 -9.41
CA LEU A 127 -5.22 8.48 -8.19
C LEU A 127 -4.70 9.93 -8.22
N ALA A 128 -3.46 10.14 -8.64
CA ALA A 128 -2.88 11.48 -8.78
C ALA A 128 -3.65 12.32 -9.80
N GLN A 129 -4.01 11.76 -10.96
CA GLN A 129 -4.83 12.42 -11.97
C GLN A 129 -6.23 12.76 -11.44
N HIS A 130 -6.88 11.83 -10.73
CA HIS A 130 -8.17 12.07 -10.09
C HIS A 130 -8.08 13.22 -9.10
N ASN A 131 -7.10 13.22 -8.21
CA ASN A 131 -6.93 14.27 -7.21
C ASN A 131 -6.67 15.64 -7.86
N ALA A 132 -5.86 15.69 -8.92
CA ALA A 132 -5.60 16.93 -9.66
C ALA A 132 -6.85 17.47 -10.35
N THR A 133 -7.71 16.61 -10.89
CA THR A 133 -8.89 16.99 -11.66
C THR A 133 -10.12 17.22 -10.77
N CYS A 134 -10.29 16.39 -9.75
CA CYS A 134 -11.51 16.29 -8.95
C CYS A 134 -11.34 16.67 -7.47
N GLY A 135 -10.09 16.88 -6.98
CA GLY A 135 -9.82 17.10 -5.56
C GLY A 135 -10.38 18.42 -5.01
N HIS A 136 -10.52 19.44 -5.86
CA HIS A 136 -10.97 20.78 -5.46
C HIS A 136 -12.09 21.28 -6.37
N ILE A 137 -13.19 20.50 -6.49
CA ILE A 137 -14.34 20.86 -7.29
C ILE A 137 -15.52 21.28 -6.41
N ALA A 138 -16.31 22.24 -6.91
CA ALA A 138 -17.60 22.64 -6.36
C ALA A 138 -18.67 22.46 -7.45
N ALA A 139 -19.81 21.90 -7.09
CA ALA A 139 -20.96 21.78 -7.97
C ALA A 139 -22.18 22.42 -7.32
N SER A 140 -23.15 22.87 -8.12
CA SER A 140 -24.42 23.38 -7.62
C SER A 140 -25.17 22.29 -6.84
N THR A 141 -26.00 22.68 -5.89
CA THR A 141 -26.85 21.73 -5.14
C THR A 141 -27.76 20.95 -6.09
N ALA A 142 -28.34 21.63 -7.09
CA ALA A 142 -29.19 21.01 -8.10
C ALA A 142 -28.45 19.94 -8.93
N ASP A 143 -27.20 20.19 -9.31
CA ASP A 143 -26.41 19.19 -10.06
C ASP A 143 -26.01 18.00 -9.19
N ARG A 144 -25.65 18.23 -7.93
CA ARG A 144 -25.37 17.14 -6.98
C ARG A 144 -26.58 16.22 -6.78
N GLU A 145 -27.74 16.80 -6.54
CA GLU A 145 -28.99 16.06 -6.38
C GLU A 145 -29.38 15.27 -7.63
N ALA A 146 -29.26 15.89 -8.82
CA ALA A 146 -29.54 15.24 -10.08
C ALA A 146 -28.62 14.03 -10.33
N VAL A 147 -27.30 14.19 -10.14
CA VAL A 147 -26.33 13.10 -10.32
C VAL A 147 -26.52 12.00 -9.27
N GLN A 148 -26.86 12.36 -8.04
CA GLN A 148 -27.16 11.37 -6.99
C GLN A 148 -28.39 10.52 -7.36
N LYS A 149 -29.48 11.14 -7.81
CA LYS A 149 -30.67 10.44 -8.30
C LYS A 149 -30.38 9.47 -9.44
N GLU A 150 -29.56 9.91 -10.41
CA GLU A 150 -29.14 9.05 -11.53
C GLU A 150 -28.35 7.83 -11.06
N ARG A 151 -27.47 8.00 -10.07
CA ARG A 151 -26.66 6.91 -9.48
C ARG A 151 -27.53 5.90 -8.74
N GLU A 152 -28.49 6.38 -7.96
CA GLU A 152 -29.45 5.53 -7.24
C GLU A 152 -30.33 4.72 -8.21
N ALA A 153 -30.84 5.35 -9.27
CA ALA A 153 -31.60 4.65 -10.30
C ALA A 153 -30.79 3.55 -11.01
N LYS A 154 -29.51 3.83 -11.32
CA LYS A 154 -28.62 2.82 -11.89
C LYS A 154 -28.28 1.67 -10.92
N ALA A 155 -28.21 1.94 -9.63
CA ALA A 155 -27.97 0.91 -8.62
C ALA A 155 -29.16 -0.03 -8.46
N GLN A 156 -30.40 0.49 -8.57
CA GLN A 156 -31.64 -0.29 -8.48
C GLN A 156 -31.93 -1.15 -9.72
N ALA A 157 -31.34 -0.78 -10.88
CA ALA A 157 -31.53 -1.48 -12.15
C ALA A 157 -30.55 -2.67 -12.38
N ARG A 158 -29.66 -2.93 -11.42
CA ARG A 158 -28.66 -4.03 -11.44
C ARG A 158 -29.10 -5.21 -10.60
#